data_cf62564ee769760fb545e22fe65d53af
#
_entry.id   cf62564ee769760fb545e22fe65d53af
#
_cell.length_a   1.000
_cell.length_b   1.000
_cell.length_c   1.000
_cell.angle_alpha   90.00
_cell.angle_beta   90.00
_cell.angle_gamma   90.00
#
_symmetry.space_group_name_H-M   'P 1'
#
loop_
_entity.id
_entity.type
_entity.pdbx_description
1 polymer ?
#
loop_
_entity_poly.entity_id
_entity_poly.type
_entity_poly.pdbx_seq_one_letter_code
_entity_poly.pdbx_strand_id
1 'polypeptide(L)'
;RFPCEAVNVISDITNTLPFLDGSVEEVWMDNVIEHVLDIPLLMSEIHRVAKKDAEITILTPHFASSSSWRDPTHVHHLSYFSMDHFEKKGVSHYMGGGFKVVKRRLSFGGVMGNIGRFLFKLSPKQYEAKWCFIFRPSTLKFILTVNK
;
A
#
# COMPACT_ATOMS: atom_id res chain seq x y z
N ARG A 1 -18.51 -6.54 10.56
CA ARG A 1 -17.40 -6.74 11.53
C ARG A 1 -17.96 -6.57 12.94
N PHE A 2 -17.45 -7.35 13.87
CA PHE A 2 -17.90 -7.29 15.27
C PHE A 2 -17.11 -6.22 16.03
N PRO A 3 -17.76 -5.38 16.86
CA PRO A 3 -17.05 -4.44 17.73
C PRO A 3 -16.15 -5.22 18.70
N CYS A 4 -14.94 -4.69 18.94
CA CYS A 4 -14.05 -5.17 19.99
C CYS A 4 -13.65 -3.98 20.87
N GLU A 5 -13.21 -4.26 22.09
CA GLU A 5 -12.90 -3.22 23.10
C GLU A 5 -11.86 -2.17 22.65
N ALA A 6 -11.01 -2.53 21.67
CA ALA A 6 -10.00 -1.63 21.11
C ALA A 6 -10.52 -0.75 19.94
N VAL A 7 -11.79 -0.91 19.52
CA VAL A 7 -12.35 -0.17 18.38
C VAL A 7 -13.22 0.97 18.89
N ASN A 8 -12.82 2.21 18.59
CA ASN A 8 -13.57 3.42 18.95
C ASN A 8 -14.58 3.83 17.87
N VAL A 9 -14.30 3.54 16.58
CA VAL A 9 -15.16 3.90 15.45
C VAL A 9 -15.26 2.72 14.50
N ILE A 10 -16.47 2.42 14.05
CA ILE A 10 -16.75 1.46 12.96
C ILE A 10 -17.25 2.25 11.76
N SER A 11 -16.58 2.11 10.64
CA SER A 11 -16.95 2.76 9.38
C SER A 11 -16.66 1.86 8.19
N ASP A 12 -17.39 2.08 7.11
CA ASP A 12 -17.10 1.50 5.80
C ASP A 12 -16.07 2.39 5.10
N ILE A 13 -14.90 1.81 4.81
CA ILE A 13 -13.79 2.54 4.16
C ILE A 13 -14.02 2.82 2.68
N THR A 14 -15.09 2.29 2.09
CA THR A 14 -15.51 2.60 0.71
C THR A 14 -16.36 3.88 0.62
N ASN A 15 -16.72 4.44 1.76
CA ASN A 15 -17.50 5.67 1.90
C ASN A 15 -16.64 6.79 2.54
N THR A 16 -17.25 7.96 2.68
CA THR A 16 -16.65 9.08 3.42
C THR A 16 -16.32 8.66 4.85
N LEU A 17 -15.07 8.81 5.25
CA LEU A 17 -14.63 8.49 6.60
C LEU A 17 -15.18 9.48 7.62
N PRO A 18 -15.64 9.03 8.80
CA PRO A 18 -16.29 9.87 9.81
C PRO A 18 -15.28 10.69 10.64
N PHE A 19 -14.32 11.29 9.97
CA PHE A 19 -13.29 12.15 10.55
C PHE A 19 -13.30 13.52 9.87
N LEU A 20 -12.98 14.56 10.62
CA LEU A 20 -12.85 15.91 10.09
C LEU A 20 -11.63 16.01 9.17
N ASP A 21 -11.64 16.96 8.26
CA ASP A 21 -10.52 17.26 7.38
C ASP A 21 -9.30 17.61 8.21
N GLY A 22 -8.15 16.97 7.89
CA GLY A 22 -6.89 17.26 8.56
C GLY A 22 -6.87 16.95 10.07
N SER A 23 -7.64 15.96 10.53
CA SER A 23 -7.69 15.56 11.94
C SER A 23 -6.84 14.34 12.29
N VAL A 24 -6.51 13.50 11.31
CA VAL A 24 -5.80 12.24 11.51
C VAL A 24 -4.30 12.42 11.36
N GLU A 25 -3.52 11.95 12.35
CA GLU A 25 -2.06 12.08 12.40
C GLU A 25 -1.32 10.90 11.77
N GLU A 26 -1.94 9.71 11.81
CA GLU A 26 -1.34 8.49 11.30
C GLU A 26 -2.43 7.56 10.74
N VAL A 27 -2.11 6.85 9.66
CA VAL A 27 -2.95 5.79 9.10
C VAL A 27 -2.13 4.52 8.95
N TRP A 28 -2.65 3.42 9.49
CA TRP A 28 -2.03 2.11 9.36
C TRP A 28 -3.00 1.14 8.69
N MET A 29 -2.61 0.62 7.53
CA MET A 29 -3.36 -0.39 6.79
C MET A 29 -2.53 -1.67 6.70
N ASP A 30 -2.98 -2.73 7.34
CA ASP A 30 -2.35 -4.04 7.29
C ASP A 30 -3.29 -5.04 6.64
N ASN A 31 -2.94 -5.46 5.42
CA ASN A 31 -3.77 -6.31 4.56
C ASN A 31 -5.22 -5.77 4.42
N VAL A 32 -5.33 -4.53 3.98
CA VAL A 32 -6.61 -3.82 3.77
C VAL A 32 -6.75 -3.34 2.33
N ILE A 33 -5.72 -2.69 1.79
CA ILE A 33 -5.79 -1.98 0.50
C ILE A 33 -6.09 -2.93 -0.68
N GLU A 34 -5.66 -4.18 -0.60
CA GLU A 34 -5.90 -5.20 -1.62
C GLU A 34 -7.36 -5.63 -1.74
N HIS A 35 -8.18 -5.36 -0.71
CA HIS A 35 -9.61 -5.67 -0.68
C HIS A 35 -10.50 -4.50 -1.12
N VAL A 36 -9.94 -3.29 -1.26
CA VAL A 36 -10.71 -2.09 -1.58
C VAL A 36 -10.93 -1.98 -3.08
N LEU A 37 -12.19 -1.85 -3.52
CA LEU A 37 -12.54 -1.78 -4.94
C LEU A 37 -11.98 -0.53 -5.63
N ASP A 38 -12.03 0.62 -4.96
CA ASP A 38 -11.56 1.91 -5.49
C ASP A 38 -10.44 2.49 -4.62
N ILE A 39 -9.20 2.11 -4.96
CA ILE A 39 -8.01 2.62 -4.25
C ILE A 39 -7.85 4.14 -4.42
N PRO A 40 -8.05 4.75 -5.59
CA PRO A 40 -8.05 6.20 -5.75
C PRO A 40 -9.01 6.93 -4.81
N LEU A 41 -10.25 6.44 -4.67
CA LEU A 41 -11.22 7.02 -3.75
C LEU A 41 -10.77 6.92 -2.28
N LEU A 42 -10.32 5.74 -1.85
CA LEU A 42 -9.76 5.55 -0.50
C LEU A 42 -8.59 6.49 -0.23
N MET A 43 -7.64 6.61 -1.15
CA MET A 43 -6.48 7.49 -0.98
C MET A 43 -6.88 8.96 -0.95
N SER A 44 -7.92 9.36 -1.71
CA SER A 44 -8.50 10.71 -1.65
C SER A 44 -9.07 11.01 -0.27
N GLU A 45 -9.83 10.08 0.30
CA GLU A 45 -10.39 10.22 1.64
C GLU A 45 -9.29 10.25 2.73
N ILE A 46 -8.29 9.38 2.61
CA ILE A 46 -7.11 9.42 3.51
C ILE A 46 -6.44 10.80 3.41
N HIS A 47 -6.25 11.33 2.21
CA HIS A 47 -5.66 12.67 2.02
C HIS A 47 -6.53 13.75 2.66
N ARG A 48 -7.85 13.67 2.54
CA ARG A 48 -8.78 14.64 3.16
C ARG A 48 -8.65 14.66 4.68
N VAL A 49 -8.75 13.47 5.31
CA VAL A 49 -8.80 13.36 6.78
C VAL A 49 -7.43 13.49 7.44
N ALA A 50 -6.35 13.11 6.76
CA ALA A 50 -5.01 13.17 7.33
C ALA A 50 -4.49 14.61 7.45
N LYS A 51 -3.71 14.90 8.47
CA LYS A 51 -2.96 16.15 8.62
C LYS A 51 -1.89 16.27 7.53
N LYS A 52 -1.42 17.48 7.29
CA LYS A 52 -0.17 17.71 6.55
C LYS A 52 0.96 16.94 7.25
N ASP A 53 1.83 16.29 6.46
CA ASP A 53 2.96 15.48 6.91
C ASP A 53 2.58 14.22 7.73
N ALA A 54 1.28 13.88 7.84
CA ALA A 54 0.83 12.64 8.46
C ALA A 54 1.46 11.42 7.78
N GLU A 55 1.83 10.41 8.56
CA GLU A 55 2.42 9.16 8.07
C GLU A 55 1.33 8.15 7.72
N ILE A 56 1.44 7.57 6.51
CA ILE A 56 0.56 6.50 6.05
C ILE A 56 1.41 5.25 5.83
N THR A 57 1.22 4.25 6.66
CA THR A 57 1.85 2.94 6.52
C THR A 57 0.88 1.95 5.87
N ILE A 58 1.32 1.30 4.80
CA ILE A 58 0.56 0.28 4.06
C ILE A 58 1.37 -1.01 4.01
N LEU A 59 0.79 -2.10 4.51
CA LEU A 59 1.29 -3.45 4.31
C LEU A 59 0.31 -4.22 3.44
N THR A 60 0.83 -4.93 2.43
CA THR A 60 0.01 -5.71 1.49
C THR A 60 0.86 -6.80 0.84
N PRO A 61 0.29 -7.92 0.37
CA PRO A 61 1.04 -8.91 -0.38
C PRO A 61 1.55 -8.33 -1.72
N HIS A 62 2.77 -8.70 -2.11
CA HIS A 62 3.27 -8.41 -3.46
C HIS A 62 2.54 -9.26 -4.50
N PHE A 63 2.28 -8.73 -5.71
CA PHE A 63 1.54 -9.44 -6.76
C PHE A 63 2.10 -10.81 -7.13
N ALA A 64 3.42 -11.05 -7.00
CA ALA A 64 4.04 -12.35 -7.25
C ALA A 64 4.04 -13.27 -6.02
N SER A 65 3.55 -12.82 -4.87
CA SER A 65 3.38 -13.65 -3.67
C SER A 65 2.19 -14.59 -3.84
N SER A 66 2.31 -15.82 -3.32
CA SER A 66 1.16 -16.73 -3.26
C SER A 66 0.01 -16.20 -2.40
N SER A 67 0.32 -15.42 -1.35
CA SER A 67 -0.69 -14.81 -0.48
C SER A 67 -1.56 -13.77 -1.21
N SER A 68 -1.04 -13.13 -2.26
CA SER A 68 -1.82 -12.20 -3.08
C SER A 68 -2.98 -12.87 -3.81
N TRP A 69 -2.87 -14.17 -4.11
CA TRP A 69 -3.84 -14.93 -4.91
C TRP A 69 -4.66 -15.94 -4.12
N ARG A 70 -4.24 -16.28 -2.90
CA ARG A 70 -4.89 -17.31 -2.08
C ARG A 70 -6.20 -16.86 -1.47
N ASP A 71 -6.33 -15.56 -1.21
CA ASP A 71 -7.55 -14.98 -0.68
C ASP A 71 -8.44 -14.55 -1.85
N PRO A 72 -9.64 -15.14 -2.00
CA PRO A 72 -10.56 -14.82 -3.09
C PRO A 72 -11.16 -13.41 -2.99
N THR A 73 -10.98 -12.73 -1.86
CA THR A 73 -11.47 -11.36 -1.65
C THR A 73 -10.46 -10.28 -2.03
N HIS A 74 -9.25 -10.66 -2.45
CA HIS A 74 -8.27 -9.74 -3.00
C HIS A 74 -8.69 -9.32 -4.41
N VAL A 75 -9.00 -8.05 -4.59
CA VAL A 75 -9.39 -7.46 -5.89
C VAL A 75 -8.22 -6.73 -6.57
N HIS A 76 -7.15 -6.43 -5.82
CA HIS A 76 -5.94 -5.80 -6.35
C HIS A 76 -4.67 -6.57 -6.00
N HIS A 77 -3.74 -6.60 -6.96
CA HIS A 77 -2.43 -7.22 -6.85
C HIS A 77 -1.35 -6.16 -7.03
N LEU A 78 -0.75 -5.72 -5.92
CA LEU A 78 0.11 -4.54 -5.88
C LEU A 78 1.57 -4.86 -6.16
N SER A 79 2.25 -3.96 -6.89
CA SER A 79 3.67 -3.98 -7.21
C SER A 79 4.47 -3.04 -6.28
N TYR A 80 5.79 -3.16 -6.30
CA TYR A 80 6.70 -2.25 -5.60
C TYR A 80 6.54 -0.78 -6.04
N PHE A 81 5.99 -0.56 -7.23
CA PHE A 81 5.81 0.76 -7.83
C PHE A 81 4.36 1.28 -7.78
N SER A 82 3.40 0.52 -7.23
CA SER A 82 1.98 0.89 -7.27
C SER A 82 1.69 2.24 -6.62
N MET A 83 2.42 2.61 -5.55
CA MET A 83 2.20 3.88 -4.86
C MET A 83 2.79 5.10 -5.58
N ASP A 84 3.59 4.92 -6.64
CA ASP A 84 4.11 6.03 -7.44
C ASP A 84 3.00 6.83 -8.12
N HIS A 85 1.86 6.19 -8.37
CA HIS A 85 0.69 6.84 -8.96
C HIS A 85 0.06 7.91 -8.06
N PHE A 86 0.38 7.93 -6.77
CA PHE A 86 -0.12 8.90 -5.80
C PHE A 86 0.87 10.03 -5.48
N GLU A 87 2.08 10.00 -6.07
CA GLU A 87 3.05 11.10 -5.95
C GLU A 87 2.77 12.23 -6.95
N LYS A 88 3.06 13.48 -6.54
CA LYS A 88 2.88 14.70 -7.39
C LYS A 88 3.59 14.65 -8.75
N LYS A 89 4.68 13.88 -8.84
CA LYS A 89 5.49 13.70 -10.05
C LYS A 89 5.20 12.37 -10.78
N GLY A 90 4.29 11.58 -10.24
CA GLY A 90 3.94 10.29 -10.81
C GLY A 90 3.03 10.41 -12.04
N VAL A 91 2.72 9.27 -12.63
CA VAL A 91 1.79 9.11 -13.76
C VAL A 91 0.33 9.41 -13.35
N SER A 92 0.14 10.15 -12.26
CA SER A 92 -1.14 10.32 -11.58
C SER A 92 -2.05 11.28 -12.33
N HIS A 93 -2.78 10.74 -13.29
CA HIS A 93 -3.98 11.39 -13.83
C HIS A 93 -5.17 11.30 -12.85
N TYR A 94 -5.08 10.47 -11.81
CA TYR A 94 -6.22 10.11 -10.96
C TYR A 94 -6.43 11.00 -9.75
N MET A 95 -5.39 11.65 -9.20
CA MET A 95 -5.50 12.41 -7.94
C MET A 95 -4.69 13.70 -7.88
N GLY A 96 -4.01 14.10 -8.96
CA GLY A 96 -3.19 15.32 -8.93
C GLY A 96 -1.99 15.32 -7.96
N GLY A 97 -1.66 14.16 -7.38
CA GLY A 97 -0.68 14.01 -6.31
C GLY A 97 -1.29 14.39 -4.95
N GLY A 98 -0.62 14.10 -3.90
CA GLY A 98 -1.10 14.37 -2.53
C GLY A 98 -0.27 13.62 -1.52
N PHE A 99 0.58 12.72 -2.02
CA PHE A 99 1.46 11.92 -1.20
C PHE A 99 2.91 12.00 -1.68
N LYS A 100 3.83 11.67 -0.79
CA LYS A 100 5.23 11.41 -1.08
C LYS A 100 5.59 10.04 -0.53
N VAL A 101 6.10 9.15 -1.35
CA VAL A 101 6.61 7.85 -0.90
C VAL A 101 7.97 8.05 -0.26
N VAL A 102 8.02 7.91 1.06
CA VAL A 102 9.23 8.10 1.89
C VAL A 102 10.06 6.83 1.89
N LYS A 103 9.39 5.67 1.98
CA LYS A 103 10.08 4.39 2.09
C LYS A 103 9.26 3.27 1.47
N ARG A 104 9.99 2.35 0.85
CA ARG A 104 9.44 1.08 0.34
C ARG A 104 10.29 -0.06 0.83
N ARG A 105 9.65 -1.14 1.18
CA ARG A 105 10.33 -2.39 1.51
C ARG A 105 9.63 -3.55 0.83
N LEU A 106 10.43 -4.46 0.30
CA LEU A 106 9.98 -5.75 -0.22
C LEU A 106 10.60 -6.84 0.64
N SER A 107 9.75 -7.68 1.20
CA SER A 107 10.16 -8.78 2.06
C SER A 107 10.35 -10.06 1.25
N PHE A 108 11.31 -10.89 1.67
CA PHE A 108 11.64 -12.16 1.04
C PHE A 108 11.77 -13.23 2.12
N GLY A 109 11.25 -14.42 1.88
CA GLY A 109 11.33 -15.57 2.76
C GLY A 109 12.22 -16.70 2.22
N GLY A 110 12.79 -17.50 3.13
CA GLY A 110 13.57 -18.70 2.79
C GLY A 110 14.88 -18.45 2.04
N VAL A 111 15.56 -19.55 1.68
CA VAL A 111 16.88 -19.51 0.99
C VAL A 111 16.77 -18.86 -0.40
N MET A 112 15.75 -19.24 -1.17
CA MET A 112 15.50 -18.64 -2.50
C MET A 112 15.20 -17.14 -2.41
N GLY A 113 14.64 -16.68 -1.31
CA GLY A 113 14.41 -15.25 -1.05
C GLY A 113 15.72 -14.44 -0.92
N ASN A 114 16.85 -15.04 -0.53
CA ASN A 114 18.13 -14.33 -0.51
C ASN A 114 18.63 -14.00 -1.92
N ILE A 115 18.42 -14.89 -2.88
CA ILE A 115 18.70 -14.63 -4.30
C ILE A 115 17.78 -13.53 -4.82
N GLY A 116 16.49 -13.63 -4.55
CA GLY A 116 15.51 -12.59 -4.91
C GLY A 116 15.89 -11.21 -4.34
N ARG A 117 16.28 -11.15 -3.08
CA ARG A 117 16.75 -9.92 -2.41
C ARG A 117 17.99 -9.34 -3.07
N PHE A 118 18.94 -10.19 -3.46
CA PHE A 118 20.14 -9.75 -4.16
C PHE A 118 19.80 -9.15 -5.54
N LEU A 119 19.02 -9.86 -6.35
CA LEU A 119 18.56 -9.37 -7.66
C LEU A 119 17.74 -8.07 -7.54
N PHE A 120 16.87 -8.00 -6.55
CA PHE A 120 16.09 -6.79 -6.26
C PHE A 120 16.98 -5.59 -5.90
N LYS A 121 18.03 -5.79 -5.10
CA LYS A 121 19.00 -4.72 -4.78
C LYS A 121 19.76 -4.21 -6.02
N LEU A 122 20.01 -5.05 -7.00
CA LEU A 122 20.65 -4.64 -8.25
C LEU A 122 19.74 -3.73 -9.09
N SER A 123 18.48 -4.11 -9.24
CA SER A 123 17.49 -3.33 -9.95
C SER A 123 16.06 -3.81 -9.60
N PRO A 124 15.30 -3.05 -8.80
CA PRO A 124 13.90 -3.38 -8.50
C PRO A 124 13.05 -3.55 -9.75
N LYS A 125 13.22 -2.66 -10.74
CA LYS A 125 12.48 -2.72 -12.01
C LYS A 125 12.75 -3.99 -12.81
N GLN A 126 14.03 -4.37 -12.96
CA GLN A 126 14.40 -5.62 -13.67
C GLN A 126 13.97 -6.86 -12.88
N TYR A 127 14.03 -6.79 -11.56
CA TYR A 127 13.58 -7.88 -10.70
C TYR A 127 12.08 -8.14 -10.91
N GLU A 128 11.21 -7.14 -10.83
CA GLU A 128 9.77 -7.33 -11.07
C GLU A 128 9.48 -7.79 -12.51
N ALA A 129 10.20 -7.27 -13.49
CA ALA A 129 9.97 -7.62 -14.89
C ALA A 129 10.37 -9.06 -15.26
N LYS A 130 11.37 -9.65 -14.58
CA LYS A 130 11.98 -10.92 -15.03
C LYS A 130 12.02 -12.02 -13.97
N TRP A 131 12.15 -11.68 -12.68
CA TRP A 131 12.58 -12.62 -11.65
C TRP A 131 11.58 -12.85 -10.52
N CYS A 132 10.60 -11.96 -10.34
CA CYS A 132 9.71 -11.97 -9.19
C CYS A 132 8.86 -13.25 -9.06
N PHE A 133 8.54 -13.92 -10.16
CA PHE A 133 7.80 -15.19 -10.14
C PHE A 133 8.69 -16.41 -9.86
N ILE A 134 10.00 -16.30 -10.03
CA ILE A 134 10.97 -17.35 -9.73
C ILE A 134 11.44 -17.22 -8.27
N PHE A 135 11.91 -16.04 -7.90
CA PHE A 135 12.41 -15.72 -6.55
C PHE A 135 11.37 -14.88 -5.80
N ARG A 136 10.25 -15.49 -5.47
CA ARG A 136 9.04 -14.81 -5.03
C ARG A 136 9.26 -13.98 -3.77
N PRO A 137 8.83 -12.71 -3.80
CA PRO A 137 8.75 -11.90 -2.60
C PRO A 137 7.49 -12.26 -1.80
N SER A 138 7.36 -11.73 -0.59
CA SER A 138 6.18 -11.94 0.24
C SER A 138 5.34 -10.67 0.37
N THR A 139 5.81 -9.71 1.16
CA THR A 139 5.03 -8.54 1.58
C THR A 139 5.70 -7.25 1.13
N LEU A 140 4.88 -6.33 0.68
CA LEU A 140 5.21 -4.93 0.45
C LEU A 140 4.91 -4.13 1.73
N LYS A 141 5.82 -3.23 2.09
CA LYS A 141 5.54 -2.15 3.03
C LYS A 141 5.85 -0.82 2.35
N PHE A 142 4.87 0.06 2.34
CA PHE A 142 5.03 1.46 1.95
C PHE A 142 4.88 2.37 3.15
N ILE A 143 5.68 3.42 3.20
CA ILE A 143 5.53 4.54 4.12
C ILE A 143 5.42 5.78 3.25
N LEU A 144 4.27 6.45 3.33
CA LEU A 144 4.00 7.70 2.63
C LEU A 144 3.79 8.83 3.63
N THR A 145 4.04 10.06 3.21
CA THR A 145 3.62 11.26 3.93
C THR A 145 2.63 12.05 3.09
N VAL A 146 1.68 12.69 3.78
CA VAL A 146 0.66 13.54 3.14
C VAL A 146 1.26 14.90 2.80
N ASN A 147 1.11 15.32 1.54
CA ASN A 147 1.59 16.59 1.03
C ASN A 147 0.39 17.48 0.67
N LYS A 148 0.03 18.40 1.56
CA LYS A 148 -1.02 19.41 1.38
C LYS A 148 -0.43 20.77 1.03
#